data_63a2630e1d8ff6de723e643758970dea
#
_entry.id   63a2630e1d8ff6de723e643758970dea
#
_cell.length_a   1.000
_cell.length_b   1.000
_cell.length_c   1.000
_cell.angle_alpha   90.00
_cell.angle_beta   90.00
_cell.angle_gamma   90.00
#
_symmetry.space_group_name_H-M   'P 1'
#
loop_
_entity.id
_entity.type
_entity.pdbx_description
1 polymer ?
#
loop_
_entity_poly.entity_id
_entity_poly.type
_entity_poly.pdbx_seq_one_letter_code
_entity_poly.pdbx_strand_id
1 'polypeptide(L)'
;MLKEHEDVYESYFEMFGSKGWELYKKTIKEAVFKAGFYELKSELELGKLQGSIHYIDMILSLENNMENMYDEAKRQDKEVENKNYVGQIEDGG
;
A
#
# COMPACT_ATOMS: atom_id res chain seq x y z
N MET A 1 -4.24 -2.75 -17.73
CA MET A 1 -3.91 -1.55 -16.92
C MET A 1 -3.46 -0.44 -17.86
N LEU A 2 -3.95 0.79 -17.63
CA LEU A 2 -3.50 1.94 -18.41
C LEU A 2 -2.04 2.27 -18.07
N LYS A 3 -1.29 2.76 -19.04
CA LYS A 3 0.10 3.15 -18.84
C LYS A 3 0.26 4.19 -17.71
N GLU A 4 -0.67 5.12 -17.61
CA GLU A 4 -0.66 6.13 -16.56
C GLU A 4 -0.73 5.51 -15.17
N HIS A 5 -1.55 4.47 -14.98
CA HIS A 5 -1.64 3.75 -13.72
C HIS A 5 -0.38 2.95 -13.44
N GLU A 6 0.17 2.32 -14.44
CA GLU A 6 1.43 1.57 -14.33
C GLU A 6 2.57 2.48 -13.91
N ASP A 7 2.68 3.67 -14.50
CA ASP A 7 3.69 4.66 -14.13
C ASP A 7 3.55 5.09 -12.66
N VAL A 8 2.33 5.23 -12.15
CA VAL A 8 2.07 5.53 -10.74
C VAL A 8 2.61 4.42 -9.85
N TYR A 9 2.28 3.16 -10.15
CA TYR A 9 2.77 2.02 -9.37
C TYR A 9 4.30 1.95 -9.38
N GLU A 10 4.91 2.11 -10.55
CA GLU A 10 6.38 2.10 -10.68
C GLU A 10 7.02 3.19 -9.83
N SER A 11 6.44 4.39 -9.82
CA SER A 11 6.93 5.49 -8.98
C SER A 11 6.89 5.17 -7.50
N TYR A 12 5.80 4.56 -7.03
CA TYR A 12 5.70 4.11 -5.64
C TYR A 12 6.72 3.02 -5.33
N PHE A 13 6.89 2.04 -6.20
CA PHE A 13 7.84 0.95 -5.98
C PHE A 13 9.28 1.46 -5.94
N GLU A 14 9.60 2.44 -6.77
CA GLU A 14 10.91 3.11 -6.73
C GLU A 14 11.13 3.81 -5.38
N MET A 15 10.13 4.53 -4.91
CA MET A 15 10.18 5.17 -3.59
C MET A 15 10.38 4.14 -2.48
N PHE A 16 9.64 3.04 -2.50
CA PHE A 16 9.74 1.98 -1.47
C PHE A 16 11.11 1.32 -1.42
N GLY A 17 11.86 1.32 -2.53
CA GLY A 17 13.22 0.81 -2.58
C GLY A 17 14.28 1.82 -2.12
N SER A 18 13.90 3.05 -1.78
CA SER A 18 14.84 4.09 -1.42
C SER A 18 15.28 4.01 0.05
N LYS A 19 16.49 4.48 0.31
CA LYS A 19 16.99 4.62 1.68
C LYS A 19 16.16 5.60 2.49
N GLY A 20 15.67 6.66 1.86
CA GLY A 20 14.80 7.64 2.51
C GLY A 20 13.52 7.03 3.04
N TRP A 21 12.90 6.13 2.30
CA TRP A 21 11.70 5.41 2.74
C TRP A 21 11.99 4.55 3.97
N GLU A 22 13.10 3.82 3.98
CA GLU A 22 13.51 2.99 5.10
C GLU A 22 13.76 3.82 6.36
N LEU A 23 14.45 4.95 6.21
CA LEU A 23 14.70 5.88 7.30
C LEU A 23 13.41 6.51 7.83
N TYR A 24 12.51 6.87 6.93
CA TYR A 24 11.20 7.42 7.31
C TYR A 24 10.38 6.43 8.12
N LYS A 25 10.30 5.19 7.68
CA LYS A 25 9.59 4.13 8.43
C LYS A 25 10.17 3.95 9.82
N LYS A 26 11.48 3.91 9.92
CA LYS A 26 12.17 3.80 11.21
C LYS A 26 11.86 4.98 12.12
N THR A 27 11.89 6.19 11.59
CA THR A 27 11.63 7.41 12.34
C THR A 27 10.21 7.44 12.90
N ILE A 28 9.21 7.08 12.11
CA ILE A 28 7.82 7.07 12.59
C ILE A 28 7.57 5.99 13.63
N LYS A 29 8.18 4.81 13.49
CA LYS A 29 8.09 3.75 14.50
C LYS A 29 8.66 4.21 15.84
N GLU A 30 9.83 4.82 15.81
CA GLU A 30 10.49 5.34 17.03
C GLU A 30 9.67 6.46 17.67
N ALA A 31 9.13 7.37 16.88
CA ALA A 31 8.32 8.49 17.39
C ALA A 31 7.08 7.99 18.11
N VAL A 32 6.37 7.02 17.54
CA VAL A 32 5.19 6.42 18.18
C VAL A 32 5.55 5.66 19.44
N PHE A 33 6.61 4.88 19.38
CA PHE A 33 7.06 4.12 20.54
C PHE A 33 7.37 5.05 21.72
N LYS A 34 8.09 6.13 21.50
CA LYS A 34 8.40 7.13 22.54
C LYS A 34 7.15 7.82 23.07
N ALA A 35 6.27 8.29 22.18
CA ALA A 35 5.03 8.97 22.57
C ALA A 35 4.13 8.05 23.39
N GLY A 36 4.06 6.76 23.02
CA GLY A 36 3.17 5.81 23.67
C GLY A 36 3.52 5.47 25.11
N PHE A 37 4.80 5.52 25.48
CA PHE A 37 5.22 5.08 26.81
C PHE A 37 5.33 6.19 27.84
N TYR A 38 5.50 7.45 27.43
CA TYR A 38 5.84 8.54 28.36
C TYR A 38 4.71 9.54 28.62
N GLU A 39 3.62 9.53 27.86
CA GLU A 39 2.62 10.58 27.89
C GLU A 39 1.17 10.15 28.10
N LEU A 40 0.91 8.90 28.47
CA LEU A 40 -0.45 8.41 28.71
C LEU A 40 -0.98 8.90 30.07
N LYS A 41 -1.57 10.08 30.09
CA LYS A 41 -2.10 10.69 31.32
C LYS A 41 -3.63 10.76 31.35
N SER A 42 -4.33 10.44 30.26
CA SER A 42 -5.79 10.51 30.18
C SER A 42 -6.35 9.62 29.07
N GLU A 43 -7.68 9.37 29.13
CA GLU A 43 -8.37 8.66 28.05
C GLU A 43 -8.29 9.36 26.71
N LEU A 44 -8.26 10.71 26.71
CA LEU A 44 -8.11 11.50 25.50
C LEU A 44 -6.74 11.27 24.86
N GLU A 45 -5.69 11.23 25.66
CA GLU A 45 -4.33 10.95 25.18
C GLU A 45 -4.21 9.53 24.65
N LEU A 46 -4.87 8.57 25.30
CA LEU A 46 -4.95 7.21 24.81
C LEU A 46 -5.64 7.15 23.45
N GLY A 47 -6.76 7.85 23.29
CA GLY A 47 -7.46 7.92 22.02
C GLY A 47 -6.61 8.52 20.89
N LYS A 48 -5.87 9.58 21.19
CA LYS A 48 -4.92 10.19 20.24
C LYS A 48 -3.80 9.23 19.86
N LEU A 49 -3.27 8.50 20.84
CA LEU A 49 -2.24 7.51 20.61
C LEU A 49 -2.75 6.39 19.72
N GLN A 50 -3.95 5.86 19.98
CA GLN A 50 -4.57 4.83 19.16
C GLN A 50 -4.76 5.29 17.72
N GLY A 51 -5.21 6.53 17.51
CA GLY A 51 -5.34 7.14 16.19
C GLY A 51 -3.99 7.26 15.48
N SER A 52 -2.95 7.66 16.20
CA SER A 52 -1.59 7.76 15.66
C SER A 52 -1.03 6.39 15.27
N ILE A 53 -1.23 5.39 16.10
CA ILE A 53 -0.82 4.01 15.81
C ILE A 53 -1.53 3.49 14.57
N HIS A 54 -2.83 3.72 14.45
CA HIS A 54 -3.59 3.31 13.28
C HIS A 54 -3.06 3.97 12.00
N TYR A 55 -2.79 5.27 12.05
CA TYR A 55 -2.27 6.03 10.92
C TYR A 55 -0.90 5.51 10.48
N ILE A 56 -0.04 5.22 11.44
CA ILE A 56 1.28 4.67 11.16
C ILE A 56 1.21 3.26 10.60
N ASP A 57 0.32 2.45 11.12
CA ASP A 57 0.07 1.12 10.59
C ASP A 57 -0.35 1.19 9.13
N MET A 58 -1.19 2.15 8.75
CA MET A 58 -1.53 2.40 7.35
C MET A 58 -0.30 2.74 6.52
N ILE A 59 0.59 3.59 7.01
CA ILE A 59 1.82 3.97 6.30
C ILE A 59 2.75 2.76 6.16
N LEU A 60 2.95 1.99 7.23
CA LEU A 60 3.81 0.82 7.22
C LEU A 60 3.26 -0.31 6.33
N SER A 61 1.95 -0.36 6.17
CA SER A 61 1.28 -1.35 5.31
C SER A 61 1.22 -0.90 3.85
N LEU A 62 1.61 0.32 3.54
CA LEU A 62 1.47 0.91 2.20
C LEU A 62 2.16 0.08 1.12
N GLU A 63 3.39 -0.37 1.37
CA GLU A 63 4.13 -1.19 0.41
C GLU A 63 3.37 -2.45 0.04
N ASN A 64 2.92 -3.18 1.06
CA ASN A 64 2.21 -4.43 0.89
C ASN A 64 0.87 -4.22 0.20
N ASN A 65 0.15 -3.16 0.57
CA ASN A 65 -1.12 -2.81 -0.05
C ASN A 65 -0.94 -2.44 -1.53
N MET A 66 0.09 -1.68 -1.86
CA MET A 66 0.38 -1.29 -3.25
C MET A 66 0.77 -2.50 -4.11
N GLU A 67 1.59 -3.41 -3.56
CA GLU A 67 1.94 -4.66 -4.24
C GLU A 67 0.70 -5.50 -4.52
N ASN A 68 -0.16 -5.65 -3.53
CA ASN A 68 -1.40 -6.43 -3.67
C ASN A 68 -2.34 -5.80 -4.71
N MET A 69 -2.49 -4.49 -4.71
CA MET A 69 -3.30 -3.78 -5.68
C MET A 69 -2.76 -3.93 -7.11
N TYR A 70 -1.44 -3.84 -7.25
CA TYR A 70 -0.77 -4.02 -8.55
C TYR A 70 -0.97 -5.44 -9.08
N ASP A 71 -0.74 -6.44 -8.24
CA ASP A 71 -0.90 -7.86 -8.62
C ASP A 71 -2.35 -8.15 -9.00
N GLU A 72 -3.31 -7.61 -8.26
CA GLU A 72 -4.73 -7.75 -8.57
C GLU A 72 -5.09 -7.10 -9.91
N ALA A 73 -4.58 -5.90 -10.18
CA ALA A 73 -4.81 -5.23 -11.46
C ALA A 73 -4.23 -6.03 -12.64
N LYS A 74 -3.04 -6.60 -12.47
CA LYS A 74 -2.42 -7.46 -13.49
C LYS A 74 -3.22 -8.74 -13.70
N ARG A 75 -3.72 -9.33 -12.63
CA ARG A 75 -4.56 -10.53 -12.69
C ARG A 75 -5.86 -10.26 -13.47
N GLN A 76 -6.51 -9.14 -13.18
CA GLN A 76 -7.73 -8.73 -13.89
C GLN A 76 -7.47 -8.49 -15.39
N ASP A 77 -6.36 -7.88 -15.75
CA ASP A 77 -5.98 -7.69 -17.15
C ASP A 77 -5.85 -9.03 -17.88
N LYS A 78 -5.22 -10.03 -17.26
CA LYS A 78 -5.10 -11.37 -17.82
C LYS A 78 -6.45 -12.07 -17.98
N GLU A 79 -7.34 -11.92 -17.02
CA GLU A 79 -8.69 -12.50 -17.10
C GLU A 79 -9.47 -11.89 -18.26
N VAL A 80 -9.39 -10.59 -18.46
CA VAL A 80 -10.04 -9.90 -19.59
C VAL A 80 -9.48 -10.39 -20.92
N GLU A 81 -8.16 -10.51 -21.06
CA GLU A 81 -7.53 -11.05 -22.26
C GLU A 81 -7.99 -12.49 -22.56
N ASN A 82 -8.01 -13.33 -21.53
CA ASN A 82 -8.46 -14.73 -21.67
C ASN A 82 -9.92 -14.82 -22.10
N LYS A 83 -10.79 -14.00 -21.54
CA LYS A 83 -12.21 -13.92 -21.92
C LYS A 83 -12.37 -13.46 -23.36
N ASN A 84 -11.64 -12.44 -23.77
CA ASN A 84 -11.68 -11.94 -25.15
C ASN A 84 -11.19 -13.00 -26.14
N TYR A 85 -10.13 -13.73 -25.80
CA TYR A 85 -9.60 -14.81 -26.62
C TYR A 85 -10.60 -15.94 -26.77
N VAL A 86 -11.22 -16.39 -25.70
CA VAL A 86 -12.25 -17.43 -25.72
C VAL A 86 -13.48 -16.97 -26.52
N GLY A 87 -13.91 -15.72 -26.33
CA GLY A 87 -15.01 -15.15 -27.10
C GLY A 87 -14.72 -15.13 -28.61
N GLN A 88 -13.52 -14.79 -29.01
CA GLN A 88 -13.10 -14.81 -30.41
C GLN A 88 -13.12 -16.22 -31.01
N ILE A 89 -12.70 -17.23 -30.26
CA ILE A 89 -12.75 -18.61 -30.69
C ILE A 89 -14.20 -19.08 -30.88
N GLU A 90 -15.07 -18.78 -29.95
CA GLU A 90 -16.48 -19.12 -30.01
C GLU A 90 -17.18 -18.45 -31.20
N ASP A 91 -16.91 -17.15 -31.42
CA ASP A 91 -17.45 -16.39 -32.52
C ASP A 91 -16.88 -16.84 -33.87
N GLY A 92 -15.68 -17.36 -33.90
CA GLY A 92 -15.03 -17.86 -35.10
C GLY A 92 -15.39 -19.30 -35.46
N GLY A 93 -16.04 -19.96 -34.52
CA GLY A 93 -16.50 -21.33 -34.71
C GLY A 93 -17.83 -21.40 -35.39
#